data_1880286ddc30999c66e58d08436a9eb2
#
_entry.id   1880286ddc30999c66e58d08436a9eb2
#
_cell.length_a   1.000
_cell.length_b   1.000
_cell.length_c   1.000
_cell.angle_alpha   90.00
_cell.angle_beta   90.00
_cell.angle_gamma   90.00
#
_symmetry.space_group_name_H-M   'P 1'
#
loop_
_entity.id
_entity.type
_entity.pdbx_description
1 polymer ?
#
loop_
_entity_poly.entity_id
_entity_poly.type
_entity_poly.pdbx_seq_one_letter_code
_entity_poly.pdbx_strand_id
1 'polypeptide(L)'
;MNEEVFQEMQMDTEGKFGGLGIEITMEEGFVKVIAPIEDTPAYEAGVLAGDYIIEIDETPVFGLTLNEAVELMRGKKGEPIVITISRANTEPFEIEIIRDYIKIRSVKSEVLNNIGYLRITSFNEQTESGLLDAIKKIEKENHLKGYVLDVRSNPGGLLTQAVKVTDIFLERGEIVSTRGRDKKDIRRYRAKKSDKTNGKPLVVIIDGGSASASEIVAGALQDHKRAIIIGTQSFGKGSVQTIIPFQVSNSDNLTGIRSVSYTHLTLPTKLAV
;
A
#
# COMPACT_ATOMS: atom_id res chain seq x y z
N MET A 1 13.12 14.65 -9.95
CA MET A 1 13.11 13.34 -9.27
C MET A 1 14.03 12.46 -10.11
N ASN A 2 15.06 11.88 -9.48
CA ASN A 2 15.94 10.95 -10.20
C ASN A 2 15.21 9.65 -10.50
N GLU A 3 15.83 8.76 -11.27
CA GLU A 3 15.24 7.48 -11.69
C GLU A 3 14.87 6.59 -10.51
N GLU A 4 15.77 6.39 -9.58
CA GLU A 4 15.59 5.55 -8.40
C GLU A 4 14.35 5.96 -7.57
N VAL A 5 14.25 7.24 -7.21
CA VAL A 5 13.08 7.79 -6.50
C VAL A 5 11.79 7.70 -7.34
N PHE A 6 11.90 7.75 -8.68
CA PHE A 6 10.75 7.56 -9.54
C PHE A 6 10.27 6.11 -9.56
N GLN A 7 11.19 5.15 -9.62
CA GLN A 7 10.89 3.72 -9.57
C GLN A 7 10.29 3.31 -8.21
N GLU A 8 10.88 3.75 -7.09
CA GLU A 8 10.31 3.51 -5.75
C GLU A 8 8.87 4.02 -5.65
N MET A 9 8.63 5.23 -6.15
CA MET A 9 7.31 5.82 -6.13
C MET A 9 6.33 5.07 -7.04
N GLN A 10 6.77 4.54 -8.18
CA GLN A 10 5.93 3.67 -9.02
C GLN A 10 5.57 2.39 -8.27
N MET A 11 6.52 1.74 -7.61
CA MET A 11 6.28 0.56 -6.79
C MET A 11 5.26 0.83 -5.67
N ASP A 12 5.43 1.94 -4.95
CA ASP A 12 4.49 2.36 -3.90
C ASP A 12 3.08 2.62 -4.47
N THR A 13 3.01 3.23 -5.64
CA THR A 13 1.75 3.55 -6.32
C THR A 13 1.04 2.29 -6.82
N GLU A 14 1.76 1.40 -7.49
CA GLU A 14 1.23 0.13 -7.98
C GLU A 14 0.93 -0.85 -6.84
N GLY A 15 1.62 -0.70 -5.71
CA GLY A 15 1.52 -1.61 -4.57
C GLY A 15 2.05 -3.00 -4.89
N LYS A 16 3.04 -3.08 -5.77
CA LYS A 16 3.73 -4.31 -6.14
C LYS A 16 5.14 -4.00 -6.65
N PHE A 17 6.05 -4.94 -6.50
CA PHE A 17 7.40 -4.89 -7.04
C PHE A 17 7.83 -6.28 -7.52
N GLY A 18 8.76 -6.32 -8.45
CA GLY A 18 9.35 -7.58 -8.89
C GLY A 18 10.41 -8.05 -7.91
N GLY A 19 10.31 -9.30 -7.45
CA GLY A 19 11.24 -9.85 -6.46
C GLY A 19 10.87 -11.26 -6.02
N LEU A 20 11.34 -11.65 -4.83
CA LEU A 20 11.23 -13.00 -4.30
C LEU A 20 10.08 -13.19 -3.32
N GLY A 21 9.72 -12.14 -2.58
CA GLY A 21 8.66 -12.19 -1.55
C GLY A 21 9.17 -12.75 -0.21
N ILE A 22 10.19 -12.12 0.35
CA ILE A 22 10.76 -12.46 1.67
C ILE A 22 10.87 -11.22 2.55
N GLU A 23 10.59 -11.40 3.84
CA GLU A 23 10.95 -10.44 4.87
C GLU A 23 12.34 -10.78 5.39
N ILE A 24 13.24 -9.80 5.40
CA ILE A 24 14.66 -10.00 5.69
C ILE A 24 15.20 -8.96 6.67
N THR A 25 16.32 -9.30 7.30
CA THR A 25 17.13 -8.39 8.10
C THR A 25 18.62 -8.71 7.92
N MET A 26 19.50 -7.84 8.39
CA MET A 26 20.93 -8.15 8.48
C MET A 26 21.25 -8.71 9.86
N GLU A 27 21.95 -9.84 9.89
CA GLU A 27 22.47 -10.46 11.13
C GLU A 27 23.86 -11.03 10.85
N GLU A 28 24.85 -10.65 11.64
CA GLU A 28 26.26 -11.10 11.51
C GLU A 28 26.89 -10.88 10.13
N GLY A 29 26.44 -9.85 9.39
CA GLY A 29 26.94 -9.51 8.05
C GLY A 29 26.30 -10.29 6.91
N PHE A 30 25.28 -11.09 7.19
CA PHE A 30 24.49 -11.84 6.19
C PHE A 30 23.02 -11.40 6.20
N VAL A 31 22.34 -11.70 5.10
CA VAL A 31 20.87 -11.49 5.01
C VAL A 31 20.17 -12.68 5.65
N LYS A 32 19.48 -12.44 6.77
CA LYS A 32 18.65 -13.43 7.44
C LYS A 32 17.21 -13.33 6.99
N VAL A 33 16.62 -14.43 6.60
CA VAL A 33 15.19 -14.54 6.30
C VAL A 33 14.40 -14.54 7.61
N ILE A 34 13.57 -13.52 7.81
CA ILE A 34 12.62 -13.47 8.93
C ILE A 34 11.46 -14.41 8.61
N ALA A 35 10.87 -14.26 7.42
CA ALA A 35 9.83 -15.15 6.90
C ALA A 35 9.70 -15.00 5.38
N PRO A 36 9.46 -16.09 4.63
CA PRO A 36 8.93 -15.99 3.29
C PRO A 36 7.45 -15.59 3.35
N ILE A 37 7.00 -14.79 2.38
CA ILE A 37 5.60 -14.37 2.27
C ILE A 37 4.82 -15.49 1.56
N GLU A 38 3.70 -15.91 2.11
CA GLU A 38 2.83 -16.93 1.49
C GLU A 38 2.44 -16.54 0.05
N ASP A 39 2.31 -17.54 -0.81
CA ASP A 39 1.96 -17.38 -2.24
C ASP A 39 2.97 -16.53 -3.04
N THR A 40 4.26 -16.56 -2.67
CA THR A 40 5.33 -15.86 -3.38
C THR A 40 6.41 -16.83 -3.88
N PRO A 41 7.24 -16.44 -4.86
CA PRO A 41 8.27 -17.30 -5.43
C PRO A 41 9.21 -17.94 -4.40
N ALA A 42 9.67 -17.18 -3.42
CA ALA A 42 10.56 -17.71 -2.38
C ALA A 42 9.86 -18.75 -1.48
N TYR A 43 8.59 -18.53 -1.16
CA TYR A 43 7.79 -19.49 -0.40
C TYR A 43 7.62 -20.82 -1.18
N GLU A 44 7.28 -20.73 -2.47
CA GLU A 44 7.12 -21.90 -3.34
C GLU A 44 8.43 -22.64 -3.58
N ALA A 45 9.56 -21.92 -3.62
CA ALA A 45 10.89 -22.47 -3.76
C ALA A 45 11.44 -23.13 -2.46
N GLY A 46 10.71 -23.03 -1.34
CA GLY A 46 11.08 -23.69 -0.09
C GLY A 46 12.10 -22.91 0.76
N VAL A 47 12.17 -21.59 0.60
CA VAL A 47 12.89 -20.70 1.54
C VAL A 47 12.14 -20.72 2.89
N LEU A 48 12.88 -20.79 3.99
CA LEU A 48 12.34 -20.92 5.34
C LEU A 48 12.75 -19.75 6.23
N ALA A 49 11.96 -19.51 7.26
CA ALA A 49 12.34 -18.59 8.34
C ALA A 49 13.60 -19.09 9.03
N GLY A 50 14.58 -18.19 9.25
CA GLY A 50 15.87 -18.51 9.85
C GLY A 50 16.96 -18.89 8.85
N ASP A 51 16.66 -19.01 7.57
CA ASP A 51 17.69 -19.17 6.53
C ASP A 51 18.59 -17.92 6.45
N TYR A 52 19.86 -18.14 6.14
CA TYR A 52 20.78 -17.06 5.79
C TYR A 52 21.08 -17.11 4.29
N ILE A 53 20.86 -16.01 3.59
CA ILE A 53 21.30 -15.84 2.21
C ILE A 53 22.75 -15.36 2.27
N ILE A 54 23.67 -16.17 1.74
CA ILE A 54 25.11 -15.91 1.78
C ILE A 54 25.65 -15.42 0.44
N GLU A 55 24.98 -15.75 -0.69
CA GLU A 55 25.29 -15.26 -2.03
C GLU A 55 24.00 -15.00 -2.82
N ILE A 56 24.06 -14.06 -3.76
CA ILE A 56 23.01 -13.70 -4.71
C ILE A 56 23.66 -13.60 -6.10
N ASP A 57 23.25 -14.45 -7.05
CA ASP A 57 23.85 -14.53 -8.41
C ASP A 57 25.39 -14.47 -8.36
N GLU A 58 26.01 -15.40 -7.63
CA GLU A 58 27.47 -15.49 -7.40
C GLU A 58 28.11 -14.29 -6.67
N THR A 59 27.29 -13.31 -6.23
CA THR A 59 27.76 -12.15 -5.46
C THR A 59 27.67 -12.45 -3.96
N PRO A 60 28.81 -12.49 -3.23
CA PRO A 60 28.78 -12.67 -1.78
C PRO A 60 28.02 -11.55 -1.08
N VAL A 61 27.13 -11.90 -0.16
CA VAL A 61 26.33 -10.94 0.61
C VAL A 61 27.15 -10.28 1.73
N PHE A 62 28.19 -10.95 2.21
CA PHE A 62 29.00 -10.44 3.30
C PHE A 62 29.64 -9.09 2.94
N GLY A 63 29.37 -8.08 3.76
CA GLY A 63 29.87 -6.71 3.57
C GLY A 63 28.93 -5.78 2.81
N LEU A 64 27.81 -6.30 2.27
CA LEU A 64 26.74 -5.48 1.69
C LEU A 64 25.87 -4.86 2.79
N THR A 65 25.28 -3.73 2.50
CA THR A 65 24.15 -3.21 3.27
C THR A 65 22.87 -3.96 2.91
N LEU A 66 21.87 -3.88 3.78
CA LEU A 66 20.55 -4.48 3.50
C LEU A 66 19.96 -3.98 2.18
N ASN A 67 20.10 -2.68 1.90
CA ASN A 67 19.57 -2.09 0.66
C ASN A 67 20.27 -2.63 -0.58
N GLU A 68 21.59 -2.75 -0.57
CA GLU A 68 22.35 -3.34 -1.69
C GLU A 68 21.92 -4.79 -1.94
N ALA A 69 21.77 -5.59 -0.90
CA ALA A 69 21.27 -6.96 -1.04
C ALA A 69 19.82 -7.00 -1.58
N VAL A 70 18.93 -6.09 -1.13
CA VAL A 70 17.57 -5.94 -1.65
C VAL A 70 17.57 -5.60 -3.14
N GLU A 71 18.43 -4.68 -3.58
CA GLU A 71 18.52 -4.30 -5.00
C GLU A 71 18.99 -5.46 -5.87
N LEU A 72 19.92 -6.31 -5.41
CA LEU A 72 20.32 -7.54 -6.11
C LEU A 72 19.17 -8.55 -6.22
N MET A 73 18.35 -8.68 -5.18
CA MET A 73 17.20 -9.59 -5.18
C MET A 73 16.02 -9.09 -6.01
N ARG A 74 15.88 -7.78 -6.21
CA ARG A 74 14.86 -7.18 -7.07
C ARG A 74 15.16 -7.46 -8.54
N GLY A 75 14.15 -7.36 -9.38
CA GLY A 75 14.26 -7.51 -10.83
C GLY A 75 12.91 -7.66 -11.49
N LYS A 76 12.91 -7.84 -12.81
CA LYS A 76 11.68 -7.96 -13.58
C LYS A 76 11.02 -9.30 -13.33
N LYS A 77 9.69 -9.32 -13.35
CA LYS A 77 8.91 -10.56 -13.33
C LYS A 77 9.36 -11.48 -14.46
N GLY A 78 9.60 -12.74 -14.14
CA GLY A 78 10.02 -13.79 -15.06
C GLY A 78 11.54 -13.94 -15.19
N GLU A 79 12.34 -13.04 -14.64
CA GLU A 79 13.81 -13.19 -14.62
C GLU A 79 14.24 -14.17 -13.50
N PRO A 80 15.12 -15.14 -13.77
CA PRO A 80 15.66 -16.01 -12.75
C PRO A 80 16.64 -15.27 -11.83
N ILE A 81 16.82 -15.79 -10.63
CA ILE A 81 17.85 -15.42 -9.68
C ILE A 81 18.27 -16.69 -8.92
N VAL A 82 19.54 -16.82 -8.63
CA VAL A 82 20.06 -17.89 -7.78
C VAL A 82 20.47 -17.30 -6.44
N ILE A 83 19.96 -17.86 -5.35
CA ILE A 83 20.39 -17.52 -4.00
C ILE A 83 21.04 -18.73 -3.33
N THR A 84 22.19 -18.54 -2.69
CA THR A 84 22.82 -19.56 -1.88
C THR A 84 22.38 -19.43 -0.44
N ILE A 85 21.77 -20.49 0.07
CA ILE A 85 21.20 -20.56 1.43
C ILE A 85 22.16 -21.33 2.35
N SER A 86 22.42 -20.74 3.51
CA SER A 86 22.97 -21.45 4.67
C SER A 86 21.83 -21.71 5.66
N ARG A 87 21.54 -22.97 5.90
CA ARG A 87 20.48 -23.45 6.81
C ARG A 87 21.08 -24.33 7.88
N ALA A 88 20.59 -24.22 9.10
CA ALA A 88 21.07 -25.04 10.21
C ALA A 88 21.03 -26.54 9.90
N ASN A 89 22.13 -27.23 10.24
CA ASN A 89 22.32 -28.67 10.03
C ASN A 89 22.30 -29.14 8.56
N THR A 90 22.56 -28.27 7.61
CA THR A 90 22.74 -28.62 6.20
C THR A 90 23.98 -27.94 5.64
N GLU A 91 24.59 -28.53 4.61
CA GLU A 91 25.59 -27.83 3.79
C GLU A 91 24.89 -26.70 3.03
N PRO A 92 25.60 -25.61 2.71
CA PRO A 92 25.05 -24.56 1.87
C PRO A 92 24.54 -25.11 0.52
N PHE A 93 23.42 -24.61 0.05
CA PHE A 93 22.81 -25.06 -1.20
C PHE A 93 22.19 -23.89 -1.96
N GLU A 94 22.09 -24.04 -3.27
CA GLU A 94 21.52 -23.05 -4.16
C GLU A 94 20.03 -23.28 -4.36
N ILE A 95 19.28 -22.19 -4.50
CA ILE A 95 17.89 -22.18 -4.90
C ILE A 95 17.74 -21.22 -6.07
N GLU A 96 17.31 -21.72 -7.23
CA GLU A 96 16.87 -20.89 -8.34
C GLU A 96 15.41 -20.47 -8.13
N ILE A 97 15.17 -19.16 -8.22
CA ILE A 97 13.83 -18.57 -8.02
C ILE A 97 13.50 -17.70 -9.23
N ILE A 98 12.32 -17.88 -9.81
CA ILE A 98 11.83 -16.98 -10.86
C ILE A 98 11.10 -15.83 -10.19
N ARG A 99 11.60 -14.60 -10.39
CA ARG A 99 10.98 -13.38 -9.82
C ARG A 99 9.55 -13.21 -10.29
N ASP A 100 8.66 -12.81 -9.39
CA ASP A 100 7.28 -12.43 -9.72
C ASP A 100 6.92 -11.10 -9.05
N TYR A 101 5.74 -10.57 -9.38
CA TYR A 101 5.20 -9.41 -8.70
C TYR A 101 4.78 -9.75 -7.26
N ILE A 102 5.47 -9.16 -6.32
CA ILE A 102 5.15 -9.24 -4.90
C ILE A 102 4.17 -8.11 -4.55
N LYS A 103 2.95 -8.47 -4.18
CA LYS A 103 1.91 -7.49 -3.82
C LYS A 103 2.12 -6.97 -2.41
N ILE A 104 2.18 -5.65 -2.28
CA ILE A 104 2.23 -4.98 -0.98
C ILE A 104 0.82 -4.98 -0.39
N ARG A 105 0.58 -5.76 0.66
CA ARG A 105 -0.72 -5.79 1.34
C ARG A 105 -0.94 -4.48 2.10
N SER A 106 -1.66 -3.56 1.47
CA SER A 106 -2.06 -2.28 2.09
C SER A 106 -3.27 -2.39 3.02
N VAL A 107 -3.94 -3.55 3.04
CA VAL A 107 -5.12 -3.79 3.88
C VAL A 107 -4.88 -5.00 4.78
N LYS A 108 -5.11 -4.80 6.09
CA LYS A 108 -5.13 -5.87 7.10
C LYS A 108 -6.53 -5.95 7.70
N SER A 109 -6.98 -7.15 8.06
CA SER A 109 -8.31 -7.35 8.65
C SER A 109 -8.29 -8.41 9.73
N GLU A 110 -9.09 -8.21 10.76
CA GLU A 110 -9.35 -9.17 11.83
C GLU A 110 -10.76 -8.98 12.38
N VAL A 111 -11.25 -9.93 13.17
CA VAL A 111 -12.54 -9.84 13.83
C VAL A 111 -12.33 -9.80 15.33
N LEU A 112 -12.79 -8.74 15.97
CA LEU A 112 -12.71 -8.50 17.41
C LEU A 112 -14.12 -8.37 17.98
N ASN A 113 -14.57 -9.31 18.81
CA ASN A 113 -15.89 -9.28 19.45
C ASN A 113 -17.07 -9.01 18.49
N ASN A 114 -17.08 -9.65 17.33
CA ASN A 114 -18.05 -9.47 16.25
C ASN A 114 -18.02 -8.07 15.59
N ILE A 115 -16.90 -7.37 15.71
CA ILE A 115 -16.60 -6.14 14.97
C ILE A 115 -15.52 -6.44 13.94
N GLY A 116 -15.76 -6.09 12.68
CA GLY A 116 -14.78 -6.19 11.61
C GLY A 116 -13.77 -5.04 11.73
N TYR A 117 -12.54 -5.35 12.09
CA TYR A 117 -11.45 -4.39 12.11
C TYR A 117 -10.71 -4.44 10.77
N LEU A 118 -10.62 -3.28 10.12
CA LEU A 118 -10.03 -3.08 8.79
C LEU A 118 -8.96 -1.98 8.93
N ARG A 119 -7.71 -2.30 8.67
CA ARG A 119 -6.62 -1.31 8.69
C ARG A 119 -6.07 -1.10 7.29
N ILE A 120 -6.03 0.17 6.85
CA ILE A 120 -5.41 0.59 5.60
C ILE A 120 -4.11 1.32 5.94
N THR A 121 -2.97 0.81 5.46
CA THR A 121 -1.64 1.37 5.73
C THR A 121 -1.18 2.37 4.66
N SER A 122 -1.69 2.23 3.43
CA SER A 122 -1.42 3.13 2.30
C SER A 122 -2.51 3.01 1.24
N PHE A 123 -2.61 3.99 0.34
CA PHE A 123 -3.57 3.95 -0.78
C PHE A 123 -2.83 3.73 -2.10
N ASN A 124 -2.61 2.46 -2.46
CA ASN A 124 -2.03 2.01 -3.72
C ASN A 124 -3.09 1.31 -4.59
N GLU A 125 -2.73 0.89 -5.81
CA GLU A 125 -3.69 0.27 -6.74
C GLU A 125 -4.37 -1.00 -6.22
N GLN A 126 -3.80 -1.67 -5.21
CA GLN A 126 -4.33 -2.89 -4.60
C GLN A 126 -5.32 -2.63 -3.46
N THR A 127 -5.47 -1.37 -3.00
CA THR A 127 -6.19 -1.07 -1.76
C THR A 127 -7.69 -1.35 -1.86
N GLU A 128 -8.35 -0.96 -2.97
CA GLU A 128 -9.78 -1.25 -3.18
C GLU A 128 -10.06 -2.76 -3.17
N SER A 129 -9.33 -3.51 -4.00
CA SER A 129 -9.51 -4.97 -4.10
C SER A 129 -9.21 -5.65 -2.77
N GLY A 130 -8.11 -5.28 -2.12
CA GLY A 130 -7.75 -5.83 -0.81
C GLY A 130 -8.80 -5.55 0.27
N LEU A 131 -9.43 -4.38 0.26
CA LEU A 131 -10.50 -4.05 1.20
C LEU A 131 -11.78 -4.85 0.93
N LEU A 132 -12.16 -5.00 -0.34
CA LEU A 132 -13.32 -5.81 -0.73
C LEU A 132 -13.13 -7.28 -0.35
N ASP A 133 -11.95 -7.84 -0.60
CA ASP A 133 -11.62 -9.22 -0.23
C ASP A 133 -11.61 -9.40 1.30
N ALA A 134 -11.06 -8.42 2.04
CA ALA A 134 -11.07 -8.43 3.48
C ALA A 134 -12.50 -8.42 4.05
N ILE A 135 -13.37 -7.52 3.58
CA ILE A 135 -14.79 -7.45 3.99
C ILE A 135 -15.49 -8.78 3.69
N LYS A 136 -15.34 -9.29 2.47
CA LYS A 136 -15.96 -10.56 2.05
C LYS A 136 -15.50 -11.73 2.92
N LYS A 137 -14.20 -11.81 3.24
CA LYS A 137 -13.63 -12.86 4.08
C LYS A 137 -14.24 -12.84 5.48
N ILE A 138 -14.18 -11.66 6.16
CA ILE A 138 -14.63 -11.56 7.55
C ILE A 138 -16.17 -11.67 7.67
N GLU A 139 -16.95 -11.27 6.66
CA GLU A 139 -18.41 -11.42 6.67
C GLU A 139 -18.85 -12.87 6.46
N LYS A 140 -18.11 -13.65 5.66
CA LYS A 140 -18.44 -15.07 5.39
C LYS A 140 -18.41 -15.94 6.66
N GLU A 141 -17.49 -15.64 7.57
CA GLU A 141 -17.19 -16.46 8.74
C GLU A 141 -17.83 -15.92 10.03
N ASN A 142 -18.38 -14.69 10.01
CA ASN A 142 -18.79 -13.99 11.22
C ASN A 142 -20.08 -13.18 11.05
N HIS A 143 -20.90 -13.17 12.11
CA HIS A 143 -22.05 -12.26 12.19
C HIS A 143 -21.60 -10.89 12.74
N LEU A 144 -21.10 -10.01 11.87
CA LEU A 144 -20.58 -8.73 12.27
C LEU A 144 -21.67 -7.75 12.67
N LYS A 145 -21.45 -7.04 13.78
CA LYS A 145 -22.32 -5.98 14.30
C LYS A 145 -21.96 -4.59 13.74
N GLY A 146 -20.74 -4.42 13.24
CA GLY A 146 -20.23 -3.15 12.71
C GLY A 146 -18.76 -3.28 12.29
N TYR A 147 -18.18 -2.14 11.90
CA TYR A 147 -16.82 -2.05 11.41
C TYR A 147 -16.04 -0.94 12.07
N VAL A 148 -14.75 -1.16 12.19
CA VAL A 148 -13.73 -0.14 12.48
C VAL A 148 -12.79 -0.05 11.29
N LEU A 149 -12.66 1.12 10.69
CA LEU A 149 -11.69 1.43 9.64
C LEU A 149 -10.55 2.25 10.26
N ASP A 150 -9.38 1.67 10.37
CA ASP A 150 -8.20 2.31 10.94
C ASP A 150 -7.28 2.82 9.81
N VAL A 151 -7.09 4.14 9.77
CA VAL A 151 -6.18 4.84 8.85
C VAL A 151 -5.13 5.64 9.62
N ARG A 152 -4.83 5.27 10.86
CA ARG A 152 -3.75 5.87 11.64
C ARG A 152 -2.38 5.61 11.00
N SER A 153 -1.51 6.62 11.08
CA SER A 153 -0.16 6.59 10.50
C SER A 153 -0.16 6.24 8.99
N ASN A 154 -1.24 6.60 8.30
CA ASN A 154 -1.38 6.38 6.86
C ASN A 154 -1.20 7.72 6.13
N PRO A 155 -0.06 7.95 5.45
CA PRO A 155 0.24 9.23 4.78
C PRO A 155 -0.61 9.50 3.53
N GLY A 156 -1.50 8.57 3.18
CA GLY A 156 -2.36 8.66 2.02
C GLY A 156 -1.89 7.81 0.85
N GLY A 157 -1.91 8.37 -0.34
CA GLY A 157 -1.57 7.72 -1.60
C GLY A 157 -2.47 8.18 -2.74
N LEU A 158 -2.93 7.26 -3.58
CA LEU A 158 -3.72 7.54 -4.76
C LEU A 158 -5.10 8.13 -4.44
N LEU A 159 -5.40 9.30 -5.01
CA LEU A 159 -6.73 9.92 -4.97
C LEU A 159 -7.81 8.97 -5.48
N THR A 160 -7.54 8.25 -6.56
CA THR A 160 -8.48 7.30 -7.16
C THR A 160 -8.85 6.18 -6.19
N GLN A 161 -7.89 5.72 -5.39
CA GLN A 161 -8.14 4.69 -4.39
C GLN A 161 -8.90 5.23 -3.17
N ALA A 162 -8.62 6.47 -2.74
CA ALA A 162 -9.45 7.11 -1.71
C ALA A 162 -10.92 7.19 -2.13
N VAL A 163 -11.18 7.58 -3.38
CA VAL A 163 -12.55 7.63 -3.94
C VAL A 163 -13.20 6.24 -3.92
N LYS A 164 -12.50 5.22 -4.41
CA LYS A 164 -13.01 3.84 -4.49
C LYS A 164 -13.25 3.23 -3.11
N VAL A 165 -12.32 3.43 -2.17
CA VAL A 165 -12.45 2.98 -0.77
C VAL A 165 -13.65 3.66 -0.09
N THR A 166 -13.82 4.96 -0.29
CA THR A 166 -14.97 5.69 0.27
C THR A 166 -16.27 5.19 -0.32
N ASP A 167 -16.29 4.90 -1.65
CA ASP A 167 -17.45 4.39 -2.36
C ASP A 167 -17.96 3.04 -1.82
N ILE A 168 -17.05 2.21 -1.29
CA ILE A 168 -17.40 0.92 -0.64
C ILE A 168 -18.40 1.10 0.52
N PHE A 169 -18.39 2.25 1.17
CA PHE A 169 -19.20 2.53 2.36
C PHE A 169 -20.36 3.51 2.09
N LEU A 170 -20.47 4.09 0.89
CA LEU A 170 -21.47 5.09 0.57
C LEU A 170 -22.45 4.61 -0.49
N GLU A 171 -23.71 5.05 -0.37
CA GLU A 171 -24.76 4.82 -1.35
C GLU A 171 -24.85 5.95 -2.40
N ARG A 172 -24.45 7.17 -2.03
CA ARG A 172 -24.59 8.39 -2.86
C ARG A 172 -23.83 9.57 -2.28
N GLY A 173 -23.69 10.60 -3.09
CA GLY A 173 -23.16 11.90 -2.68
C GLY A 173 -21.79 12.20 -3.27
N GLU A 174 -21.28 13.39 -3.01
CA GLU A 174 -19.95 13.80 -3.41
C GLU A 174 -18.92 13.31 -2.38
N ILE A 175 -17.88 12.63 -2.84
CA ILE A 175 -16.79 12.15 -1.99
C ILE A 175 -15.75 13.25 -1.83
N VAL A 176 -15.31 13.82 -2.94
CA VAL A 176 -14.30 14.87 -2.96
C VAL A 176 -14.40 15.67 -4.26
N SER A 177 -14.04 16.94 -4.21
CA SER A 177 -13.79 17.74 -5.41
C SER A 177 -12.39 18.35 -5.39
N THR A 178 -11.78 18.47 -6.55
CA THR A 178 -10.50 19.14 -6.76
C THR A 178 -10.69 20.39 -7.59
N ARG A 179 -9.97 21.46 -7.27
CA ARG A 179 -10.00 22.74 -7.98
C ARG A 179 -8.61 23.13 -8.43
N GLY A 180 -8.45 23.35 -9.71
CA GLY A 180 -7.25 23.92 -10.29
C GLY A 180 -7.16 25.44 -10.13
N ARG A 181 -6.13 26.02 -10.72
CA ARG A 181 -5.94 27.48 -10.78
C ARG A 181 -7.05 28.16 -11.59
N ASP A 182 -7.50 27.53 -12.65
CA ASP A 182 -8.68 27.99 -13.39
C ASP A 182 -9.95 27.59 -12.63
N LYS A 183 -10.85 28.52 -12.40
CA LYS A 183 -12.15 28.29 -11.75
C LYS A 183 -13.04 27.30 -12.50
N LYS A 184 -12.76 27.07 -13.79
CA LYS A 184 -13.48 26.08 -14.62
C LYS A 184 -12.92 24.66 -14.46
N ASP A 185 -11.70 24.51 -13.94
CA ASP A 185 -11.07 23.19 -13.73
C ASP A 185 -11.48 22.63 -12.37
N ILE A 186 -12.72 22.18 -12.31
CA ILE A 186 -13.28 21.50 -11.13
C ILE A 186 -13.58 20.06 -11.51
N ARG A 187 -12.96 19.10 -10.80
CA ARG A 187 -13.32 17.69 -10.92
C ARG A 187 -14.04 17.23 -9.64
N ARG A 188 -15.18 16.58 -9.83
CA ARG A 188 -15.99 16.06 -8.74
C ARG A 188 -16.07 14.55 -8.82
N TYR A 189 -15.77 13.90 -7.70
CA TYR A 189 -15.88 12.46 -7.54
C TYR A 189 -17.09 12.16 -6.67
N ARG A 190 -17.96 11.27 -7.13
CA ARG A 190 -19.22 10.94 -6.46
C ARG A 190 -19.31 9.46 -6.20
N ALA A 191 -19.94 9.10 -5.09
CA ALA A 191 -20.28 7.73 -4.75
C ALA A 191 -21.29 7.16 -5.74
N LYS A 192 -21.11 5.88 -6.02
CA LYS A 192 -22.04 5.02 -6.75
C LYS A 192 -22.79 4.20 -5.70
N LYS A 193 -23.96 3.66 -6.03
CA LYS A 193 -24.72 2.83 -5.11
C LYS A 193 -23.99 1.52 -4.80
N SER A 194 -23.19 1.47 -3.74
CA SER A 194 -22.28 0.35 -3.49
C SER A 194 -21.93 0.02 -2.03
N ASP A 195 -22.68 0.53 -1.02
CA ASP A 195 -22.36 0.17 0.38
C ASP A 195 -22.28 -1.35 0.58
N LYS A 196 -21.04 -1.86 0.66
CA LYS A 196 -20.74 -3.29 0.81
C LYS A 196 -20.87 -3.79 2.24
N THR A 197 -21.12 -2.89 3.18
CA THR A 197 -21.29 -3.22 4.59
C THR A 197 -22.77 -3.23 5.01
N ASN A 198 -23.68 -3.07 4.04
CA ASN A 198 -25.12 -3.11 4.25
C ASN A 198 -25.60 -2.12 5.35
N GLY A 199 -25.01 -0.94 5.41
CA GLY A 199 -25.36 0.09 6.39
C GLY A 199 -24.96 -0.21 7.83
N LYS A 200 -24.20 -1.27 8.10
CA LYS A 200 -23.73 -1.58 9.46
C LYS A 200 -22.96 -0.40 10.06
N PRO A 201 -23.03 -0.18 11.38
CA PRO A 201 -22.26 0.86 12.06
C PRO A 201 -20.78 0.87 11.66
N LEU A 202 -20.24 2.07 11.44
CA LEU A 202 -18.85 2.28 11.03
C LEU A 202 -18.20 3.34 11.90
N VAL A 203 -17.01 3.04 12.39
CA VAL A 203 -16.12 3.98 13.07
C VAL A 203 -14.85 4.10 12.25
N VAL A 204 -14.33 5.31 12.06
CA VAL A 204 -13.02 5.55 11.43
C VAL A 204 -12.07 6.09 12.47
N ILE A 205 -10.87 5.52 12.55
CA ILE A 205 -9.82 5.96 13.49
C ILE A 205 -8.73 6.69 12.70
N ILE A 206 -8.40 7.90 13.15
CA ILE A 206 -7.39 8.78 12.57
C ILE A 206 -6.37 9.25 13.61
N ASP A 207 -5.21 9.71 13.15
CA ASP A 207 -4.18 10.37 13.97
C ASP A 207 -3.43 11.45 13.18
N GLY A 208 -2.41 12.06 13.79
CA GLY A 208 -1.57 13.07 13.13
C GLY A 208 -0.77 12.55 11.93
N GLY A 209 -0.65 11.25 11.75
CA GLY A 209 -0.05 10.60 10.57
C GLY A 209 -1.06 10.30 9.46
N SER A 210 -2.36 10.49 9.72
CA SER A 210 -3.41 10.35 8.70
C SER A 210 -3.43 11.57 7.80
N ALA A 211 -3.08 11.38 6.51
CA ALA A 211 -2.94 12.50 5.58
C ALA A 211 -3.57 12.23 4.21
N SER A 212 -3.91 13.30 3.45
CA SER A 212 -4.28 13.23 2.03
C SER A 212 -5.46 12.27 1.77
N ALA A 213 -5.21 11.10 1.13
CA ALA A 213 -6.23 10.08 0.83
C ALA A 213 -6.98 9.59 2.09
N SER A 214 -6.29 9.45 3.21
CA SER A 214 -6.89 9.08 4.50
C SER A 214 -7.89 10.14 4.98
N GLU A 215 -7.55 11.43 4.78
CA GLU A 215 -8.42 12.54 5.13
C GLU A 215 -9.63 12.64 4.21
N ILE A 216 -9.48 12.28 2.93
CA ILE A 216 -10.62 12.20 1.99
C ILE A 216 -11.62 11.15 2.47
N VAL A 217 -11.13 9.94 2.82
CA VAL A 217 -11.99 8.85 3.31
C VAL A 217 -12.71 9.26 4.60
N ALA A 218 -11.94 9.71 5.61
CA ALA A 218 -12.52 10.09 6.90
C ALA A 218 -13.50 11.25 6.77
N GLY A 219 -13.13 12.31 6.05
CA GLY A 219 -13.96 13.50 5.89
C GLY A 219 -15.24 13.22 5.10
N ALA A 220 -15.17 12.50 4.00
CA ALA A 220 -16.36 12.15 3.24
C ALA A 220 -17.33 11.27 4.05
N LEU A 221 -16.80 10.26 4.78
CA LEU A 221 -17.66 9.41 5.62
C LEU A 221 -18.28 10.18 6.80
N GLN A 222 -17.57 11.15 7.36
CA GLN A 222 -18.08 12.06 8.39
C GLN A 222 -19.20 12.94 7.85
N ASP A 223 -18.97 13.61 6.72
CA ASP A 223 -19.91 14.56 6.12
C ASP A 223 -21.22 13.92 5.69
N HIS A 224 -21.12 12.69 5.19
CA HIS A 224 -22.32 11.89 4.88
C HIS A 224 -22.94 11.23 6.11
N LYS A 225 -22.44 11.50 7.33
CA LYS A 225 -22.90 10.87 8.57
C LYS A 225 -22.90 9.35 8.49
N ARG A 226 -21.99 8.79 7.68
CA ARG A 226 -21.86 7.34 7.49
C ARG A 226 -21.02 6.72 8.59
N ALA A 227 -20.04 7.46 9.12
CA ALA A 227 -19.15 7.00 10.17
C ALA A 227 -19.00 8.01 11.30
N ILE A 228 -18.65 7.51 12.48
CA ILE A 228 -18.14 8.30 13.58
C ILE A 228 -16.61 8.33 13.45
N ILE A 229 -16.01 9.52 13.49
CA ILE A 229 -14.56 9.67 13.46
C ILE A 229 -14.03 9.75 14.88
N ILE A 230 -13.00 8.97 15.18
CA ILE A 230 -12.36 8.93 16.51
C ILE A 230 -10.84 9.07 16.32
N GLY A 231 -10.19 9.77 17.25
CA GLY A 231 -8.74 9.89 17.29
C GLY A 231 -8.27 11.30 17.53
N THR A 232 -7.13 11.66 16.96
CA THR A 232 -6.54 13.00 17.08
C THR A 232 -6.61 13.73 15.74
N GLN A 233 -6.30 15.02 15.73
CA GLN A 233 -6.30 15.83 14.52
C GLN A 233 -5.40 15.20 13.44
N SER A 234 -5.91 15.15 12.20
CA SER A 234 -5.18 14.67 11.03
C SER A 234 -4.14 15.69 10.54
N PHE A 235 -3.31 15.30 9.60
CA PHE A 235 -2.18 16.10 9.10
C PHE A 235 -2.61 17.42 8.44
N GLY A 236 -3.72 17.45 7.69
CA GLY A 236 -4.21 18.66 7.01
C GLY A 236 -3.66 18.88 5.59
N LYS A 237 -3.40 17.81 4.81
CA LYS A 237 -2.90 17.93 3.43
C LYS A 237 -4.02 18.13 2.43
N GLY A 238 -4.29 19.39 2.06
CA GLY A 238 -5.34 19.77 1.11
C GLY A 238 -4.88 19.96 -0.36
N SER A 239 -3.70 19.46 -0.76
CA SER A 239 -3.19 19.59 -2.13
C SER A 239 -3.11 18.26 -2.87
N VAL A 240 -3.34 18.27 -4.18
CA VAL A 240 -3.19 17.12 -5.07
C VAL A 240 -1.96 17.31 -5.95
N GLN A 241 -1.13 16.29 -5.99
CA GLN A 241 0.08 16.26 -6.83
C GLN A 241 -0.14 15.31 -7.99
N THR A 242 0.35 15.70 -9.16
CA THR A 242 0.41 14.85 -10.36
C THR A 242 1.87 14.57 -10.67
N ILE A 243 2.13 13.34 -11.02
CA ILE A 243 3.44 12.91 -11.48
C ILE A 243 3.41 12.83 -12.99
N ILE A 244 4.34 13.54 -13.62
CA ILE A 244 4.48 13.59 -15.07
C ILE A 244 5.76 12.84 -15.40
N PRO A 245 5.68 11.60 -15.92
CA PRO A 245 6.85 10.87 -16.36
C PRO A 245 7.42 11.51 -17.63
N PHE A 246 8.73 11.52 -17.75
CA PHE A 246 9.41 11.93 -18.97
C PHE A 246 10.71 11.15 -19.13
N GLN A 247 11.13 10.98 -20.37
CA GLN A 247 12.36 10.31 -20.71
C GLN A 247 13.45 11.37 -20.92
N VAL A 248 14.61 11.17 -20.32
CA VAL A 248 15.76 12.02 -20.56
C VAL A 248 16.37 11.61 -21.90
N SER A 249 16.65 12.56 -22.77
CA SER A 249 17.22 12.30 -24.09
C SER A 249 18.46 11.38 -24.00
N ASN A 250 18.46 10.32 -24.80
CA ASN A 250 19.52 9.30 -24.90
C ASN A 250 19.64 8.32 -23.72
N SER A 251 18.64 8.18 -22.88
CA SER A 251 18.57 7.10 -21.89
C SER A 251 17.22 6.39 -21.96
N ASP A 252 17.20 5.08 -21.75
CA ASP A 252 15.96 4.32 -21.61
C ASP A 252 15.29 4.55 -20.23
N ASN A 253 15.90 5.39 -19.42
CA ASN A 253 15.54 5.63 -18.04
C ASN A 253 14.41 6.65 -17.94
N LEU A 254 13.36 6.28 -17.23
CA LEU A 254 12.23 7.15 -16.91
C LEU A 254 12.51 7.95 -15.64
N THR A 255 12.26 9.23 -15.73
CA THR A 255 12.28 10.16 -14.60
C THR A 255 10.90 10.83 -14.47
N GLY A 256 10.69 11.60 -13.41
CA GLY A 256 9.39 12.24 -13.23
C GLY A 256 9.46 13.63 -12.61
N ILE A 257 8.53 14.48 -12.99
CA ILE A 257 8.28 15.75 -12.32
C ILE A 257 7.04 15.58 -11.44
N ARG A 258 7.20 15.91 -10.15
CA ARG A 258 6.07 16.02 -9.23
C ARG A 258 5.56 17.46 -9.30
N SER A 259 4.37 17.65 -9.84
CA SER A 259 3.72 18.95 -9.97
C SER A 259 2.51 19.03 -9.04
N VAL A 260 2.33 20.17 -8.36
CA VAL A 260 1.09 20.44 -7.62
C VAL A 260 0.03 20.89 -8.62
N SER A 261 -0.83 19.99 -9.02
CA SER A 261 -1.86 20.25 -10.04
C SER A 261 -3.08 20.98 -9.46
N TYR A 262 -3.38 20.72 -8.17
CA TYR A 262 -4.53 21.31 -7.48
C TYR A 262 -4.11 21.76 -6.08
N THR A 263 -4.45 22.99 -5.73
CA THR A 263 -4.07 23.59 -4.43
C THR A 263 -5.14 23.45 -3.37
N HIS A 264 -6.34 23.00 -3.73
CA HIS A 264 -7.45 22.84 -2.80
C HIS A 264 -8.18 21.53 -3.04
N LEU A 265 -8.12 20.65 -2.04
CA LEU A 265 -9.08 19.58 -1.83
C LEU A 265 -10.23 20.19 -1.02
N THR A 266 -11.43 20.12 -1.57
CA THR A 266 -12.62 20.48 -0.80
C THR A 266 -13.33 19.21 -0.42
N LEU A 267 -13.26 18.86 0.85
CA LEU A 267 -14.22 18.00 1.50
C LEU A 267 -15.50 18.85 1.71
N PRO A 268 -16.69 18.26 1.70
CA PRO A 268 -17.93 18.98 1.94
C PRO A 268 -17.89 19.83 3.23
N THR A 269 -17.23 19.35 4.29
CA THR A 269 -17.00 20.07 5.53
C THR A 269 -15.53 19.97 5.96
N LYS A 270 -15.05 20.93 6.77
CA LYS A 270 -13.73 20.80 7.38
C LYS A 270 -13.80 19.70 8.44
N LEU A 271 -12.85 18.75 8.39
CA LEU A 271 -12.63 17.82 9.50
C LEU A 271 -12.38 18.66 10.78
N ALA A 272 -13.43 18.80 11.58
CA ALA A 272 -13.34 19.27 12.95
C ALA A 272 -13.32 18.03 13.84
N VAL A 273 -12.17 17.77 14.46
CA VAL A 273 -12.00 16.74 15.49
C VAL A 273 -12.10 17.44 16.84
#